data_8cfd8a1c807b8e1acea243bad47d6d5c
#
_entry.id   8cfd8a1c807b8e1acea243bad47d6d5c
#
_cell.length_a   1.000
_cell.length_b   1.000
_cell.length_c   1.000
_cell.angle_alpha   90.00
_cell.angle_beta   90.00
_cell.angle_gamma   90.00
#
_symmetry.space_group_name_H-M   'P 1'
#
loop_
_entity.id
_entity.type
_entity.pdbx_description
1 polymer ?
#
loop_
_entity_poly.entity_id
_entity_poly.type
_entity_poly.pdbx_seq_one_letter_code
_entity_poly.pdbx_strand_id
1 'polypeptide(L)'
;MQKSNQIVITKDPQYPSLKLYSQLEWQKISTKLQSLQGLDPIVRNLQWTILGNAYQTEIDIEGRMLIRIPTDLQNYAEIKDQNQIALVGMGNKFEIWNIANWEIRQTGGSLSTEILDVVLPDSIKEMSF
;
A
#
# COMPACT_ATOMS: atom_id res chain seq x y z
N MET A 1 20.94 7.86 -19.67
CA MET A 1 20.13 8.25 -18.70
C MET A 1 19.67 7.15 -17.76
N GLN A 2 19.82 7.40 -16.58
CA GLN A 2 19.64 6.40 -15.58
C GLN A 2 18.18 6.29 -15.16
N LYS A 3 17.66 5.12 -15.20
CA LYS A 3 16.32 4.93 -14.72
C LYS A 3 16.33 4.79 -13.22
N SER A 4 15.30 5.31 -12.61
CA SER A 4 15.19 5.16 -11.17
C SER A 4 14.68 3.76 -10.85
N ASN A 5 15.39 3.07 -10.00
CA ASN A 5 14.94 1.79 -9.46
C ASN A 5 14.28 1.95 -8.11
N GLN A 6 14.07 3.18 -7.69
CA GLN A 6 13.57 3.45 -6.36
C GLN A 6 12.08 3.24 -6.29
N ILE A 7 11.67 2.65 -5.19
CA ILE A 7 10.27 2.40 -4.91
C ILE A 7 9.99 2.80 -3.47
N VAL A 8 8.72 2.95 -3.16
CA VAL A 8 8.29 3.25 -1.81
C VAL A 8 7.26 2.22 -1.39
N ILE A 9 7.46 1.63 -0.23
CA ILE A 9 6.55 0.66 0.35
C ILE A 9 5.93 1.28 1.59
N THR A 10 4.63 1.13 1.76
CA THR A 10 3.96 1.65 2.94
C THR A 10 2.78 0.77 3.29
N LYS A 11 2.15 1.06 4.42
CA LYS A 11 1.02 0.29 4.90
C LYS A 11 -0.25 0.67 4.19
N ASP A 12 -1.10 -0.34 3.95
CA ASP A 12 -2.46 -0.07 3.52
C ASP A 12 -3.25 0.41 4.74
N PRO A 13 -4.04 1.47 4.62
CA PRO A 13 -4.74 2.00 5.78
C PRO A 13 -5.95 1.17 6.21
N GLN A 14 -6.42 0.24 5.40
CA GLN A 14 -7.63 -0.50 5.69
C GLN A 14 -7.41 -1.98 5.93
N TYR A 15 -6.39 -2.56 5.32
CA TYR A 15 -6.19 -4.00 5.33
C TYR A 15 -4.76 -4.34 5.72
N PRO A 16 -4.52 -5.56 6.19
CA PRO A 16 -3.16 -5.99 6.54
C PRO A 16 -2.37 -6.33 5.27
N SER A 17 -2.04 -5.30 4.52
CA SER A 17 -1.29 -5.43 3.29
C SER A 17 -0.41 -4.21 3.12
N LEU A 18 0.45 -4.26 2.13
CA LEU A 18 1.36 -3.17 1.83
C LEU A 18 1.08 -2.64 0.43
N LYS A 19 1.38 -1.36 0.24
CA LYS A 19 1.32 -0.73 -1.05
C LYS A 19 2.73 -0.42 -1.53
N LEU A 20 2.97 -0.66 -2.80
CA LEU A 20 4.26 -0.44 -3.41
C LEU A 20 4.09 0.52 -4.58
N TYR A 21 4.78 1.65 -4.50
CA TYR A 21 4.69 2.70 -5.52
C TYR A 21 6.04 2.90 -6.19
N SER A 22 6.02 3.25 -7.48
CA SER A 22 7.20 3.83 -8.08
C SER A 22 7.45 5.19 -7.46
N GLN A 23 8.67 5.71 -7.64
CA GLN A 23 8.99 7.02 -7.10
C GLN A 23 8.04 8.09 -7.64
N LEU A 24 7.72 8.02 -8.91
CA LEU A 24 6.84 9.00 -9.52
C LEU A 24 5.43 8.95 -8.94
N GLU A 25 4.88 7.74 -8.82
CA GLU A 25 3.54 7.61 -8.27
C GLU A 25 3.51 7.99 -6.80
N TRP A 26 4.58 7.69 -6.07
CA TRP A 26 4.66 8.09 -4.67
C TRP A 26 4.61 9.59 -4.51
N GLN A 27 5.30 10.32 -5.39
CA GLN A 27 5.28 11.78 -5.32
C GLN A 27 3.88 12.32 -5.50
N LYS A 28 3.11 11.72 -6.39
CA LYS A 28 1.73 12.16 -6.60
C LYS A 28 0.88 11.91 -5.37
N ILE A 29 0.98 10.71 -4.81
CA ILE A 29 0.18 10.34 -3.65
C ILE A 29 0.59 11.15 -2.44
N SER A 30 1.88 11.28 -2.19
CA SER A 30 2.33 11.99 -0.99
C SER A 30 1.96 13.46 -1.05
N THR A 31 2.02 14.07 -2.23
CA THR A 31 1.61 15.46 -2.37
C THR A 31 0.14 15.63 -2.06
N LYS A 32 -0.69 14.73 -2.58
CA LYS A 32 -2.12 14.79 -2.28
C LYS A 32 -2.39 14.63 -0.79
N LEU A 33 -1.73 13.67 -0.17
CA LEU A 33 -1.94 13.44 1.25
C LEU A 33 -1.51 14.63 2.09
N GLN A 34 -0.39 15.25 1.72
CA GLN A 34 0.10 16.40 2.45
C GLN A 34 -0.81 17.61 2.29
N SER A 35 -1.52 17.69 1.18
CA SER A 35 -2.40 18.81 0.92
C SER A 35 -3.74 18.70 1.63
N LEU A 36 -4.09 17.54 2.14
CA LEU A 36 -5.33 17.37 2.88
C LEU A 36 -5.23 18.10 4.20
N GLN A 37 -6.24 18.86 4.51
CA GLN A 37 -6.24 19.67 5.72
C GLN A 37 -7.44 19.33 6.57
N GLY A 38 -7.36 19.77 7.79
CA GLY A 38 -8.47 19.64 8.68
C GLY A 38 -8.15 18.81 9.89
N LEU A 39 -9.10 18.80 10.79
CA LEU A 39 -8.99 18.11 12.06
C LEU A 39 -9.68 16.75 12.03
N ASP A 40 -10.10 16.33 10.85
CA ASP A 40 -10.78 15.04 10.70
C ASP A 40 -9.84 13.91 11.10
N PRO A 41 -10.19 13.13 12.11
CA PRO A 41 -9.32 12.04 12.55
C PRO A 41 -9.06 11.00 11.45
N ILE A 42 -10.00 10.82 10.53
CA ILE A 42 -9.81 9.88 9.43
C ILE A 42 -8.67 10.35 8.54
N VAL A 43 -8.64 11.63 8.21
CA VAL A 43 -7.57 12.19 7.38
C VAL A 43 -6.23 12.08 8.08
N ARG A 44 -6.19 12.43 9.36
CA ARG A 44 -4.94 12.36 10.11
C ARG A 44 -4.42 10.94 10.19
N ASN A 45 -5.31 9.99 10.45
CA ASN A 45 -4.93 8.60 10.52
C ASN A 45 -4.37 8.12 9.19
N LEU A 46 -4.99 8.55 8.10
CA LEU A 46 -4.54 8.20 6.76
C LEU A 46 -3.13 8.73 6.51
N GLN A 47 -2.90 9.99 6.88
CA GLN A 47 -1.58 10.58 6.71
C GLN A 47 -0.53 9.84 7.53
N TRP A 48 -0.83 9.55 8.79
CA TRP A 48 0.10 8.82 9.63
C TRP A 48 0.40 7.44 9.08
N THR A 49 -0.64 6.73 8.64
CA THR A 49 -0.45 5.36 8.18
C THR A 49 0.36 5.31 6.90
N ILE A 50 0.04 6.15 5.94
CA ILE A 50 0.69 6.08 4.63
C ILE A 50 2.01 6.84 4.63
N LEU A 51 2.00 8.09 5.06
CA LEU A 51 3.22 8.89 5.03
C LEU A 51 4.19 8.50 6.14
N GLY A 52 3.65 8.24 7.32
CA GLY A 52 4.49 7.95 8.48
C GLY A 52 5.17 6.60 8.44
N ASN A 53 4.69 5.68 7.62
CA ASN A 53 5.26 4.35 7.51
C ASN A 53 5.92 4.08 6.16
N ALA A 54 6.13 5.12 5.39
CA ALA A 54 6.74 4.97 4.07
C ALA A 54 8.21 4.58 4.20
N TYR A 55 8.63 3.62 3.41
CA TYR A 55 10.00 3.14 3.40
C TYR A 55 10.50 3.16 1.96
N GLN A 56 11.54 3.92 1.73
CA GLN A 56 12.11 4.05 0.39
C GLN A 56 13.24 3.05 0.22
N THR A 57 13.22 2.31 -0.86
CA THR A 57 14.23 1.32 -1.14
C THR A 57 14.42 1.21 -2.65
N GLU A 58 15.28 0.30 -3.04
CA GLU A 58 15.57 0.08 -4.45
C GLU A 58 15.29 -1.35 -4.82
N ILE A 59 14.89 -1.55 -6.07
CA ILE A 59 14.76 -2.90 -6.62
C ILE A 59 16.08 -3.29 -7.24
N ASP A 60 16.54 -4.50 -6.93
CA ASP A 60 17.73 -5.06 -7.55
C ASP A 60 17.33 -5.63 -8.91
N ILE A 61 17.42 -4.79 -9.94
CA ILE A 61 16.95 -5.18 -11.26
C ILE A 61 17.87 -6.18 -11.93
N GLU A 62 19.16 -6.07 -11.65
CA GLU A 62 20.14 -6.91 -12.35
C GLU A 62 20.29 -8.28 -11.72
N GLY A 63 19.87 -8.45 -10.50
CA GLY A 63 19.97 -9.74 -9.85
C GLY A 63 18.67 -10.48 -9.92
N ARG A 64 18.07 -10.70 -8.78
CA ARG A 64 16.85 -11.49 -8.66
C ARG A 64 15.62 -10.64 -8.43
N MET A 65 15.69 -9.36 -8.75
CA MET A 65 14.57 -8.46 -8.54
C MET A 65 14.15 -8.43 -7.06
N LEU A 66 15.13 -8.36 -6.18
CA LEU A 66 14.88 -8.40 -4.76
C LEU A 66 14.40 -7.05 -4.25
N ILE A 67 13.48 -7.10 -3.33
CA ILE A 67 12.98 -5.93 -2.62
C ILE A 67 13.14 -6.20 -1.14
N ARG A 68 13.68 -5.23 -0.41
CA ARG A 68 13.81 -5.36 1.03
C ARG A 68 12.60 -4.72 1.69
N ILE A 69 11.98 -5.47 2.58
CA ILE A 69 10.80 -5.01 3.31
C ILE A 69 11.16 -5.00 4.79
N PRO A 70 11.05 -3.84 5.45
CA PRO A 70 11.37 -3.79 6.89
C PRO A 70 10.48 -4.70 7.70
N THR A 71 11.02 -5.17 8.81
CA THR A 71 10.33 -6.11 9.66
C THR A 71 8.98 -5.59 10.13
N ASP A 72 8.90 -4.30 10.46
CA ASP A 72 7.63 -3.71 10.89
C ASP A 72 6.54 -3.87 9.84
N LEU A 73 6.90 -3.64 8.59
CA LEU A 73 5.94 -3.77 7.50
C LEU A 73 5.61 -5.23 7.24
N GLN A 74 6.59 -6.12 7.36
CA GLN A 74 6.33 -7.53 7.23
C GLN A 74 5.33 -8.01 8.29
N ASN A 75 5.50 -7.54 9.51
CA ASN A 75 4.59 -7.92 10.59
C ASN A 75 3.19 -7.38 10.36
N TYR A 76 3.12 -6.15 9.90
CA TYR A 76 1.82 -5.54 9.63
C TYR A 76 1.04 -6.34 8.59
N ALA A 77 1.71 -6.78 7.54
CA ALA A 77 1.06 -7.51 6.45
C ALA A 77 1.02 -9.01 6.70
N GLU A 78 1.56 -9.47 7.84
CA GLU A 78 1.54 -10.88 8.20
C GLU A 78 2.27 -11.75 7.19
N ILE A 79 3.40 -11.24 6.68
CA ILE A 79 4.20 -11.96 5.70
C ILE A 79 5.59 -12.34 6.23
N LYS A 80 5.87 -12.08 7.49
CA LYS A 80 7.23 -12.19 7.99
C LYS A 80 7.81 -13.59 7.81
N ASP A 81 7.03 -14.61 8.09
CA ASP A 81 7.53 -15.98 8.02
C ASP A 81 7.00 -16.73 6.82
N GLN A 82 6.57 -16.00 5.80
CA GLN A 82 6.00 -16.61 4.61
C GLN A 82 7.05 -16.82 3.56
N ASN A 83 7.00 -17.96 2.89
CA ASN A 83 7.86 -18.23 1.74
C ASN A 83 7.36 -17.57 0.48
N GLN A 84 6.07 -17.29 0.40
CA GLN A 84 5.46 -16.72 -0.78
C GLN A 84 4.48 -15.64 -0.36
N ILE A 85 4.34 -14.65 -1.21
CA ILE A 85 3.40 -13.56 -1.01
C ILE A 85 2.59 -13.40 -2.29
N ALA A 86 1.47 -12.69 -2.18
CA ALA A 86 0.69 -12.31 -3.35
C ALA A 86 1.10 -10.88 -3.73
N LEU A 87 1.53 -10.72 -4.98
CA LEU A 87 1.84 -9.41 -5.52
C LEU A 87 0.76 -9.05 -6.51
N VAL A 88 -0.02 -8.04 -6.17
CA VAL A 88 -1.24 -7.71 -6.92
C VAL A 88 -1.06 -6.38 -7.62
N GLY A 89 -1.18 -6.38 -8.94
CA GLY A 89 -1.09 -5.14 -9.72
C GLY A 89 -2.40 -4.40 -9.70
N MET A 90 -2.33 -3.11 -9.37
CA MET A 90 -3.51 -2.27 -9.24
C MET A 90 -3.47 -1.09 -10.22
N GLY A 91 -2.78 -1.25 -11.34
CA GLY A 91 -2.68 -0.18 -12.32
C GLY A 91 -1.50 0.72 -12.06
N ASN A 92 -1.64 1.65 -11.14
CA ASN A 92 -0.57 2.60 -10.85
C ASN A 92 0.23 2.23 -9.60
N LYS A 93 -0.04 1.09 -9.01
CA LYS A 93 0.69 0.63 -7.83
C LYS A 93 0.54 -0.88 -7.72
N PHE A 94 1.30 -1.46 -6.80
CA PHE A 94 1.14 -2.87 -6.46
C PHE A 94 0.74 -2.98 -5.01
N GLU A 95 0.11 -4.10 -4.67
CA GLU A 95 -0.17 -4.45 -3.28
C GLU A 95 0.52 -5.75 -2.95
N ILE A 96 0.99 -5.86 -1.72
CA ILE A 96 1.67 -7.06 -1.25
C ILE A 96 0.82 -7.65 -0.13
N TRP A 97 0.43 -8.90 -0.30
CA TRP A 97 -0.48 -9.55 0.62
C TRP A 97 0.08 -10.89 1.07
N ASN A 98 -0.26 -11.26 2.29
CA ASN A 98 -0.21 -12.64 2.71
C ASN A 98 -1.16 -13.43 1.80
N ILE A 99 -0.70 -14.58 1.30
CA ILE A 99 -1.51 -15.32 0.30
C ILE A 99 -2.86 -15.73 0.86
N ALA A 100 -2.87 -16.26 2.08
CA ALA A 100 -4.12 -16.68 2.68
C ALA A 100 -5.06 -15.51 2.88
N ASN A 101 -4.54 -14.38 3.32
CA ASN A 101 -5.37 -13.19 3.50
C ASN A 101 -5.92 -12.68 2.18
N TRP A 102 -5.11 -12.76 1.12
CA TRP A 102 -5.57 -12.35 -0.20
C TRP A 102 -6.70 -13.24 -0.69
N GLU A 103 -6.57 -14.55 -0.48
CA GLU A 103 -7.62 -15.47 -0.90
C GLU A 103 -8.91 -15.22 -0.13
N ILE A 104 -8.79 -14.97 1.16
CA ILE A 104 -9.97 -14.63 1.96
C ILE A 104 -10.62 -13.36 1.44
N ARG A 105 -9.81 -12.38 1.12
CA ARG A 105 -10.31 -11.11 0.61
C ARG A 105 -11.09 -11.31 -0.69
N GLN A 106 -10.58 -12.16 -1.57
CA GLN A 106 -11.24 -12.39 -2.85
C GLN A 106 -12.51 -13.20 -2.70
N THR A 107 -12.48 -14.25 -1.88
CA THR A 107 -13.67 -15.09 -1.73
C THR A 107 -14.77 -14.39 -0.97
N GLY A 108 -14.43 -13.51 -0.04
CA GLY A 108 -15.42 -12.77 0.71
C GLY A 108 -15.84 -11.46 0.07
N GLY A 109 -15.18 -11.10 -1.04
CA GLY A 109 -15.37 -9.77 -1.60
C GLY A 109 -16.78 -9.47 -2.03
N SER A 110 -17.45 -10.45 -2.64
CA SER A 110 -18.80 -10.21 -3.11
C SER A 110 -19.78 -10.02 -1.97
N LEU A 111 -19.52 -10.66 -0.83
CA LEU A 111 -20.41 -10.55 0.31
C LEU A 111 -20.21 -9.25 1.07
N SER A 112 -19.01 -8.71 1.04
CA SER A 112 -18.71 -7.52 1.82
C SER A 112 -18.68 -6.24 1.00
N THR A 113 -18.87 -6.34 -0.31
CA THR A 113 -18.74 -5.17 -1.19
C THR A 113 -19.70 -4.07 -0.82
N GLU A 114 -20.94 -4.44 -0.53
CA GLU A 114 -21.94 -3.43 -0.21
C GLU A 114 -21.60 -2.67 1.05
N ILE A 115 -21.04 -3.39 2.03
CA ILE A 115 -20.67 -2.78 3.29
C ILE A 115 -19.52 -1.81 3.11
N LEU A 116 -18.55 -2.16 2.27
CA LEU A 116 -17.38 -1.32 2.08
C LEU A 116 -17.70 0.00 1.40
N ASP A 117 -18.70 0.01 0.54
CA ASP A 117 -19.03 1.22 -0.18
C ASP A 117 -19.51 2.34 0.72
N VAL A 118 -19.90 2.02 1.92
CA VAL A 118 -20.52 3.00 2.80
C VAL A 118 -19.49 3.75 3.64
N VAL A 119 -18.28 3.27 3.72
CA VAL A 119 -17.36 3.69 4.76
C VAL A 119 -16.45 4.84 4.37
N LEU A 120 -16.04 4.90 3.10
CA LEU A 120 -15.01 5.86 2.70
C LEU A 120 -15.59 7.18 2.28
N PRO A 121 -15.10 8.29 2.83
CA PRO A 121 -15.47 9.62 2.36
C PRO A 121 -15.06 9.82 0.91
N ASP A 122 -15.78 10.70 0.21
CA ASP A 122 -15.48 10.96 -1.19
C ASP A 122 -14.06 11.43 -1.42
N SER A 123 -13.55 12.25 -0.50
CA SER A 123 -12.20 12.77 -0.68
C SER A 123 -11.16 11.65 -0.66
N ILE A 124 -11.42 10.58 0.06
CA ILE A 124 -10.50 9.46 0.11
C ILE A 124 -10.65 8.61 -1.12
N LYS A 125 -11.87 8.41 -1.60
CA LYS A 125 -12.10 7.60 -2.79
C LYS A 125 -11.41 8.18 -4.01
N GLU A 126 -11.29 9.50 -4.07
CA GLU A 126 -10.68 10.15 -5.21
C GLU A 126 -9.17 10.03 -5.24
N MET A 127 -8.57 9.58 -4.16
CA MET A 127 -7.12 9.60 -4.06
C MET A 127 -6.45 8.35 -4.60
N SER A 128 -7.17 7.32 -4.89
CA SER A 128 -6.60 6.18 -5.61
C SER A 128 -5.38 5.58 -4.91
N PHE A 129 -5.54 5.10 -3.71
CA PHE A 129 -4.42 4.48 -3.00
C PHE A 129 -4.17 3.06 -3.43
#